data_54f8ccc5ffe044ecc807c9ff4fe0d604
#
_entry.id   54f8ccc5ffe044ecc807c9ff4fe0d604
#
_cell.length_a   1.000
_cell.length_b   1.000
_cell.length_c   1.000
_cell.angle_alpha   90.00
_cell.angle_beta   90.00
_cell.angle_gamma   90.00
#
_symmetry.space_group_name_H-M   'P 1'
#
loop_
_entity.id
_entity.type
_entity.pdbx_description
1 polymer ?
#
loop_
_entity_poly.entity_id
_entity_poly.type
_entity_poly.pdbx_seq_one_letter_code
_entity_poly.pdbx_strand_id
1 'polypeptide(L)'
;MVYGEFLFLICSEIRNTYLMNKRSFCCFLSLLVVFCVSGCGGSKYPPTFKTTGTVTLDGKPIEGATVSFYPDGTNKPANGETDSSGQYQMSSFNQNDGATVGSFRVTVQKQPKVEYESTPEGTPYDPSMESSEPQSAKDMGQSENSLPEKYADSETSGLTATVVEGDSNVFNFELSSK
;
A
#
# COMPACT_ATOMS: atom_id res chain seq x y z
N MET A 1 -52.19 24.60 18.65
CA MET A 1 -53.32 23.78 18.17
C MET A 1 -53.10 23.35 16.72
N VAL A 2 -51.93 22.83 16.37
CA VAL A 2 -51.54 22.49 14.97
C VAL A 2 -50.95 21.04 14.88
N TYR A 3 -50.75 20.35 15.97
CA TYR A 3 -50.17 19.00 16.00
C TYR A 3 -51.17 17.85 15.81
N GLY A 4 -52.47 18.12 15.88
CA GLY A 4 -53.52 17.10 15.79
C GLY A 4 -53.80 16.64 14.36
N GLU A 5 -53.71 17.58 13.42
CA GLU A 5 -54.02 17.31 11.99
C GLU A 5 -52.98 16.47 11.30
N PHE A 6 -51.69 16.64 11.70
CA PHE A 6 -50.56 15.89 11.07
C PHE A 6 -50.53 14.42 11.47
N LEU A 7 -50.97 14.10 12.70
CA LEU A 7 -51.03 12.71 13.19
C LEU A 7 -52.18 11.92 12.51
N PHE A 8 -53.26 12.62 12.18
CA PHE A 8 -54.41 11.99 11.54
C PHE A 8 -54.17 11.64 10.07
N LEU A 9 -53.38 12.48 9.37
CA LEU A 9 -52.98 12.20 8.00
C LEU A 9 -51.99 11.02 7.90
N ILE A 10 -51.02 10.94 8.82
CA ILE A 10 -50.07 9.80 8.84
C ILE A 10 -50.80 8.50 9.19
N CYS A 11 -51.77 8.52 10.09
CA CYS A 11 -52.51 7.32 10.48
C CYS A 11 -53.48 6.85 9.35
N SER A 12 -53.97 7.77 8.50
CA SER A 12 -54.82 7.42 7.35
C SER A 12 -54.01 6.79 6.23
N GLU A 13 -52.80 7.25 6.02
CA GLU A 13 -51.86 6.69 5.01
C GLU A 13 -51.43 5.26 5.38
N ILE A 14 -51.11 5.01 6.67
CA ILE A 14 -50.70 3.68 7.16
C ILE A 14 -51.85 2.67 7.02
N ARG A 15 -53.11 3.09 7.17
CA ARG A 15 -54.25 2.19 7.02
C ARG A 15 -54.55 1.79 5.58
N ASN A 16 -54.15 2.63 4.63
CA ASN A 16 -54.38 2.33 3.22
C ASN A 16 -53.30 1.38 2.65
N THR A 17 -52.10 1.33 3.24
CA THR A 17 -51.03 0.41 2.86
C THR A 17 -51.27 -1.04 3.34
N TYR A 18 -52.06 -1.26 4.39
CA TYR A 18 -52.40 -2.61 4.87
C TYR A 18 -53.39 -3.39 3.99
N LEU A 19 -54.06 -2.72 3.08
CA LEU A 19 -55.00 -3.33 2.13
C LEU A 19 -54.37 -3.64 0.75
N MET A 20 -53.08 -3.33 0.59
CA MET A 20 -52.38 -3.78 -0.62
C MET A 20 -52.22 -5.30 -0.60
N ASN A 21 -52.90 -5.91 -1.56
CA ASN A 21 -52.93 -7.34 -1.82
C ASN A 21 -51.51 -7.94 -1.66
N LYS A 22 -51.35 -9.04 -0.93
CA LYS A 22 -50.07 -9.75 -0.67
C LYS A 22 -49.18 -9.90 -1.92
N ARG A 23 -49.79 -9.95 -3.10
CA ARG A 23 -49.06 -10.00 -4.39
C ARG A 23 -48.33 -8.71 -4.74
N SER A 24 -48.88 -7.54 -4.38
CA SER A 24 -48.28 -6.24 -4.66
C SER A 24 -47.11 -5.97 -3.69
N PHE A 25 -47.18 -6.43 -2.43
CA PHE A 25 -46.14 -6.31 -1.45
C PHE A 25 -44.92 -7.19 -1.82
N CYS A 26 -45.14 -8.41 -2.34
CA CYS A 26 -44.07 -9.25 -2.84
C CYS A 26 -43.35 -8.62 -4.07
N CYS A 27 -44.10 -7.95 -4.96
CA CYS A 27 -43.50 -7.27 -6.12
C CYS A 27 -42.66 -6.04 -5.68
N PHE A 28 -43.12 -5.28 -4.69
CA PHE A 28 -42.33 -4.16 -4.14
C PHE A 28 -41.07 -4.62 -3.41
N LEU A 29 -41.18 -5.71 -2.62
CA LEU A 29 -40.05 -6.29 -1.92
C LEU A 29 -39.00 -6.89 -2.90
N SER A 30 -39.47 -7.53 -3.98
CA SER A 30 -38.59 -8.07 -5.02
C SER A 30 -37.91 -6.98 -5.83
N LEU A 31 -38.59 -5.85 -6.07
CA LEU A 31 -38.02 -4.68 -6.76
C LEU A 31 -36.93 -3.99 -5.88
N LEU A 32 -37.12 -3.95 -4.55
CA LEU A 32 -36.14 -3.39 -3.62
C LEU A 32 -34.87 -4.24 -3.53
N VAL A 33 -34.99 -5.57 -3.61
CA VAL A 33 -33.85 -6.51 -3.57
C VAL A 33 -33.00 -6.41 -4.83
N VAL A 34 -33.60 -6.14 -6.00
CA VAL A 34 -32.87 -5.97 -7.27
C VAL A 34 -32.02 -4.70 -7.28
N PHE A 35 -32.43 -3.64 -6.52
CA PHE A 35 -31.66 -2.39 -6.43
C PHE A 35 -30.42 -2.49 -5.54
N CYS A 36 -30.34 -3.47 -4.63
CA CYS A 36 -29.20 -3.64 -3.73
C CYS A 36 -27.96 -4.32 -4.36
N VAL A 37 -28.07 -4.92 -5.54
CA VAL A 37 -26.93 -5.62 -6.18
C VAL A 37 -26.17 -4.77 -7.21
N SER A 38 -26.53 -3.50 -7.42
CA SER A 38 -25.84 -2.61 -8.37
C SER A 38 -24.67 -1.83 -7.77
N GLY A 39 -24.23 -2.19 -6.57
CA GLY A 39 -23.06 -1.60 -5.90
C GLY A 39 -21.74 -2.20 -6.36
N CYS A 40 -21.47 -2.32 -7.66
CA CYS A 40 -20.12 -2.54 -8.16
C CYS A 40 -19.31 -1.26 -7.98
N GLY A 41 -18.72 -1.06 -6.81
CA GLY A 41 -17.68 -0.07 -6.58
C GLY A 41 -16.47 -0.45 -7.44
N GLY A 42 -16.33 0.19 -8.62
CA GLY A 42 -15.12 0.07 -9.41
C GLY A 42 -13.90 0.41 -8.55
N SER A 43 -12.84 -0.39 -8.64
CA SER A 43 -11.59 -0.09 -7.96
C SER A 43 -11.10 1.30 -8.37
N LYS A 44 -10.76 2.14 -7.40
CA LYS A 44 -10.21 3.49 -7.63
C LYS A 44 -8.83 3.43 -8.29
N TYR A 45 -8.18 2.28 -8.25
CA TYR A 45 -6.81 2.06 -8.71
C TYR A 45 -6.77 1.09 -9.88
N PRO A 46 -5.79 1.23 -10.78
CA PRO A 46 -5.57 0.25 -11.84
C PRO A 46 -5.30 -1.14 -11.24
N PRO A 47 -5.55 -2.22 -11.99
CA PRO A 47 -5.30 -3.58 -11.53
C PRO A 47 -3.82 -3.79 -11.24
N THR A 48 -3.53 -4.47 -10.15
CA THR A 48 -2.20 -4.93 -9.76
C THR A 48 -2.12 -6.44 -9.86
N PHE A 49 -0.91 -6.95 -10.14
CA PHE A 49 -0.65 -8.37 -10.29
C PHE A 49 0.41 -8.80 -9.30
N LYS A 50 0.17 -9.92 -8.64
CA LYS A 50 1.08 -10.44 -7.64
C LYS A 50 2.50 -10.52 -8.21
N THR A 51 3.42 -9.83 -7.56
CA THR A 51 4.81 -9.70 -8.00
C THR A 51 5.71 -10.00 -6.81
N THR A 52 6.57 -10.99 -6.96
CA THR A 52 7.45 -11.51 -5.91
C THR A 52 8.83 -11.81 -6.48
N GLY A 53 9.77 -12.14 -5.62
CA GLY A 53 11.09 -12.60 -6.04
C GLY A 53 12.05 -12.75 -4.87
N THR A 54 13.32 -12.90 -5.21
CA THR A 54 14.41 -13.02 -4.25
C THR A 54 15.54 -12.05 -4.61
N VAL A 55 16.26 -11.57 -3.60
CA VAL A 55 17.48 -10.77 -3.76
C VAL A 55 18.63 -11.47 -3.07
N THR A 56 19.70 -11.66 -3.82
CA THR A 56 20.95 -12.23 -3.30
C THR A 56 22.14 -11.32 -3.64
N LEU A 57 23.15 -11.30 -2.80
CA LEU A 57 24.46 -10.67 -3.04
C LEU A 57 25.53 -11.75 -2.98
N ASP A 58 26.24 -11.94 -4.09
CA ASP A 58 27.23 -13.01 -4.24
C ASP A 58 26.71 -14.40 -3.83
N GLY A 59 25.44 -14.66 -4.18
CA GLY A 59 24.73 -15.92 -3.90
C GLY A 59 24.17 -16.04 -2.47
N LYS A 60 24.30 -15.02 -1.63
CA LYS A 60 23.73 -15.00 -0.26
C LYS A 60 22.45 -14.17 -0.23
N PRO A 61 21.37 -14.66 0.40
CA PRO A 61 20.16 -13.86 0.55
C PRO A 61 20.40 -12.59 1.38
N ILE A 62 19.74 -11.51 1.02
CA ILE A 62 19.83 -10.22 1.71
C ILE A 62 18.53 -9.95 2.44
N GLU A 63 18.58 -9.81 3.74
CA GLU A 63 17.46 -9.41 4.59
C GLU A 63 17.37 -7.89 4.70
N GLY A 64 16.15 -7.33 4.74
CA GLY A 64 15.88 -5.91 4.99
C GLY A 64 16.35 -5.00 3.85
N ALA A 65 16.46 -5.52 2.63
CA ALA A 65 16.69 -4.70 1.45
C ALA A 65 15.37 -4.20 0.88
N THR A 66 15.31 -2.92 0.54
CA THR A 66 14.19 -2.31 -0.17
C THR A 66 14.38 -2.49 -1.66
N VAL A 67 13.45 -3.17 -2.30
CA VAL A 67 13.36 -3.32 -3.76
C VAL A 67 12.34 -2.32 -4.27
N SER A 68 12.72 -1.45 -5.20
CA SER A 68 11.83 -0.43 -5.77
C SER A 68 11.74 -0.58 -7.28
N PHE A 69 10.52 -0.63 -7.78
CA PHE A 69 10.18 -0.70 -9.20
C PHE A 69 9.75 0.68 -9.69
N TYR A 70 10.56 1.31 -10.52
CA TYR A 70 10.29 2.61 -11.15
C TYR A 70 9.76 2.39 -12.56
N PRO A 71 8.51 2.78 -12.84
CA PRO A 71 7.92 2.56 -14.17
C PRO A 71 8.57 3.44 -15.23
N ASP A 72 8.72 2.92 -16.43
CA ASP A 72 9.18 3.71 -17.59
C ASP A 72 8.10 4.65 -18.14
N GLY A 73 6.89 4.64 -17.57
CA GLY A 73 5.72 5.43 -18.00
C GLY A 73 5.01 6.11 -16.84
N THR A 74 3.69 6.27 -16.98
CA THR A 74 2.83 6.98 -16.01
C THR A 74 2.31 6.09 -14.88
N ASN A 75 2.69 4.83 -14.84
CA ASN A 75 2.31 3.89 -13.79
C ASN A 75 2.84 4.35 -12.42
N LYS A 76 2.28 3.79 -11.37
CA LYS A 76 2.76 4.05 -10.02
C LYS A 76 3.97 3.16 -9.69
N PRO A 77 4.99 3.69 -9.00
CA PRO A 77 6.06 2.87 -8.45
C PRO A 77 5.52 1.81 -7.48
N ALA A 78 6.20 0.67 -7.41
CA ALA A 78 5.95 -0.37 -6.42
C ALA A 78 7.20 -0.62 -5.58
N ASN A 79 7.00 -0.98 -4.32
CA ASN A 79 8.09 -1.25 -3.39
C ASN A 79 7.84 -2.56 -2.64
N GLY A 80 8.92 -3.22 -2.26
CA GLY A 80 8.91 -4.41 -1.40
C GLY A 80 10.15 -4.43 -0.53
N GLU A 81 10.07 -5.14 0.60
CA GLU A 81 11.20 -5.36 1.49
C GLU A 81 11.51 -6.86 1.55
N THR A 82 12.79 -7.21 1.59
CA THR A 82 13.22 -8.60 1.65
C THR A 82 13.19 -9.12 3.08
N ASP A 83 12.71 -10.34 3.24
CA ASP A 83 12.76 -11.10 4.50
C ASP A 83 14.13 -11.76 4.73
N SER A 84 14.25 -12.53 5.82
CA SER A 84 15.49 -13.24 6.20
C SER A 84 15.97 -14.28 5.17
N SER A 85 15.09 -14.71 4.27
CA SER A 85 15.42 -15.60 3.15
C SER A 85 15.71 -14.85 1.84
N GLY A 86 15.72 -13.51 1.91
CA GLY A 86 15.88 -12.62 0.74
C GLY A 86 14.64 -12.54 -0.15
N GLN A 87 13.50 -13.08 0.27
CA GLN A 87 12.26 -13.02 -0.49
C GLN A 87 11.54 -11.70 -0.27
N TYR A 88 10.92 -11.16 -1.34
CA TYR A 88 10.13 -9.95 -1.26
C TYR A 88 8.77 -10.09 -1.96
N GLN A 89 7.82 -9.26 -1.54
CA GLN A 89 6.53 -9.09 -2.20
C GLN A 89 6.30 -7.61 -2.47
N MET A 90 5.87 -7.29 -3.69
CA MET A 90 5.66 -5.90 -4.09
C MET A 90 4.34 -5.35 -3.60
N SER A 91 4.32 -4.05 -3.38
CA SER A 91 3.16 -3.26 -2.95
C SER A 91 3.10 -1.96 -3.74
N SER A 92 1.97 -1.66 -4.39
CA SER A 92 1.76 -0.42 -5.14
C SER A 92 0.76 0.52 -4.47
N PHE A 93 -0.44 0.03 -4.15
CA PHE A 93 -1.54 0.79 -3.56
C PHE A 93 -1.91 0.27 -2.19
N ASN A 94 -1.80 -1.03 -1.98
CA ASN A 94 -2.05 -1.71 -0.72
C ASN A 94 -0.89 -2.67 -0.43
N GLN A 95 -0.81 -3.12 0.80
CA GLN A 95 0.20 -4.08 1.21
C GLN A 95 0.08 -5.39 0.42
N ASN A 96 1.18 -5.81 -0.21
CA ASN A 96 1.31 -7.06 -0.96
C ASN A 96 0.32 -7.22 -2.14
N ASP A 97 -0.16 -6.10 -2.70
CA ASP A 97 -1.06 -6.11 -3.85
C ASP A 97 -0.33 -6.31 -5.20
N GLY A 98 1.01 -6.26 -5.19
CA GLY A 98 1.83 -6.46 -6.36
C GLY A 98 2.18 -5.17 -7.09
N ALA A 99 2.38 -5.27 -8.41
CA ALA A 99 2.67 -4.13 -9.28
C ALA A 99 1.70 -4.07 -10.46
N THR A 100 1.57 -2.88 -11.06
CA THR A 100 0.79 -2.69 -12.30
C THR A 100 1.52 -3.28 -13.50
N VAL A 101 0.78 -3.62 -14.56
CA VAL A 101 1.38 -4.08 -15.82
C VAL A 101 2.28 -3.01 -16.42
N GLY A 102 3.47 -3.40 -16.87
CA GLY A 102 4.41 -2.50 -17.54
C GLY A 102 5.87 -2.88 -17.33
N SER A 103 6.74 -2.08 -17.93
CA SER A 103 8.20 -2.19 -17.77
C SER A 103 8.68 -1.26 -16.66
N PHE A 104 9.62 -1.75 -15.87
CA PHE A 104 10.16 -1.06 -14.69
C PHE A 104 11.68 -1.16 -14.68
N ARG A 105 12.31 -0.08 -14.29
CA ARG A 105 13.69 -0.07 -13.80
C ARG A 105 13.68 -0.38 -12.32
N VAL A 106 14.60 -1.21 -11.86
CA VAL A 106 14.59 -1.70 -10.48
C VAL A 106 15.81 -1.19 -9.73
N THR A 107 15.60 -0.79 -8.49
CA THR A 107 16.67 -0.48 -7.55
C THR A 107 16.61 -1.38 -6.34
N VAL A 108 17.75 -1.64 -5.73
CA VAL A 108 17.86 -2.38 -4.50
C VAL A 108 18.77 -1.61 -3.54
N GLN A 109 18.23 -1.27 -2.37
CA GLN A 109 18.95 -0.52 -1.34
C GLN A 109 18.80 -1.24 0.01
N LYS A 110 19.85 -1.25 0.79
CA LYS A 110 19.76 -1.71 2.18
C LYS A 110 20.31 -0.62 3.10
N GLN A 111 19.40 0.05 3.79
CA GLN A 111 19.79 1.02 4.82
C GLN A 111 20.08 0.29 6.13
N PRO A 112 21.13 0.67 6.88
CA PRO A 112 21.34 0.14 8.20
C PRO A 112 20.13 0.48 9.08
N LYS A 113 19.65 -0.49 9.86
CA LYS A 113 18.65 -0.22 10.90
C LYS A 113 19.25 0.77 11.89
N VAL A 114 18.75 2.00 11.90
CA VAL A 114 19.00 2.92 12.99
C VAL A 114 18.10 2.47 14.14
N GLU A 115 18.65 1.73 15.09
CA GLU A 115 17.98 1.48 16.36
C GLU A 115 17.98 2.80 17.13
N TYR A 116 16.82 3.46 17.13
CA TYR A 116 16.60 4.55 18.08
C TYR A 116 16.46 3.91 19.45
N GLU A 117 17.52 3.98 20.27
CA GLU A 117 17.36 3.75 21.70
C GLU A 117 16.31 4.76 22.18
N SER A 118 15.14 4.26 22.53
CA SER A 118 14.10 5.06 23.17
C SER A 118 14.71 5.62 24.44
N THR A 119 14.92 6.94 24.46
CA THR A 119 15.31 7.65 25.67
C THR A 119 14.30 7.28 26.77
N PRO A 120 14.75 6.84 27.96
CA PRO A 120 13.81 6.46 29.02
C PRO A 120 12.88 7.63 29.30
N GLU A 121 11.59 7.38 29.23
CA GLU A 121 10.53 8.31 29.60
C GLU A 121 10.75 8.73 31.07
N GLY A 122 11.22 9.96 31.32
CA GLY A 122 11.36 10.42 32.70
C GLY A 122 12.51 11.40 33.00
N THR A 123 13.28 11.87 32.02
CA THR A 123 14.18 12.99 32.29
C THR A 123 13.37 14.29 32.35
N PRO A 124 13.36 15.02 33.51
CA PRO A 124 12.71 16.32 33.57
C PRO A 124 13.35 17.27 32.55
N TYR A 125 12.49 17.98 31.80
CA TYR A 125 12.91 19.04 30.89
C TYR A 125 13.74 20.07 31.64
N ASP A 126 15.04 20.15 31.37
CA ASP A 126 15.94 21.19 31.89
C ASP A 126 16.04 22.33 30.87
N PRO A 127 15.41 23.48 31.11
CA PRO A 127 15.44 24.61 30.20
C PRO A 127 16.81 25.29 30.07
N SER A 128 17.85 24.85 30.80
CA SER A 128 19.22 25.39 30.71
C SER A 128 20.06 24.73 29.60
N MET A 129 19.54 23.70 28.91
CA MET A 129 20.18 23.08 27.75
C MET A 129 19.81 23.72 26.40
N GLU A 130 19.28 24.95 26.41
CA GLU A 130 18.98 25.72 25.21
C GLU A 130 20.26 26.42 24.70
N SER A 131 21.19 25.67 24.12
CA SER A 131 22.15 26.13 23.11
C SER A 131 23.04 25.00 22.57
N SER A 132 22.44 23.86 22.21
CA SER A 132 23.07 23.02 21.21
C SER A 132 22.43 23.41 19.89
N GLU A 133 23.13 24.23 19.10
CA GLU A 133 22.77 24.39 17.68
C GLU A 133 22.54 22.98 17.09
N PRO A 134 21.53 22.80 16.22
CA PRO A 134 21.33 21.52 15.56
C PRO A 134 22.65 21.19 14.87
N GLN A 135 23.35 20.20 15.39
CA GLN A 135 24.56 19.69 14.77
C GLN A 135 24.19 19.39 13.35
N SER A 136 24.86 20.14 12.48
CA SER A 136 24.68 20.10 11.03
C SER A 136 24.50 18.65 10.59
N ALA A 137 23.52 18.41 9.69
CA ALA A 137 23.21 17.13 9.06
C ALA A 137 24.39 16.40 8.36
N LYS A 138 25.61 16.90 8.57
CA LYS A 138 26.87 16.32 8.11
C LYS A 138 27.43 15.23 9.02
N ASP A 139 26.90 15.10 10.25
CA ASP A 139 27.41 14.10 11.21
C ASP A 139 26.40 12.99 11.52
N MET A 140 25.21 13.04 10.89
CA MET A 140 24.43 11.83 10.67
C MET A 140 25.20 11.03 9.64
N GLY A 141 25.99 10.07 10.15
CA GLY A 141 26.79 9.17 9.33
C GLY A 141 25.96 8.75 8.12
N GLN A 142 26.52 8.97 6.94
CA GLN A 142 25.92 8.50 5.70
C GLN A 142 25.53 7.06 5.99
N SER A 143 24.21 6.80 5.97
CA SER A 143 23.68 5.46 6.06
C SER A 143 24.29 4.70 4.90
N GLU A 144 25.46 4.10 5.14
CA GLU A 144 26.21 3.39 4.13
C GLU A 144 25.30 2.27 3.65
N ASN A 145 24.77 2.43 2.44
CA ASN A 145 24.11 1.35 1.76
C ASN A 145 25.07 0.16 1.77
N SER A 146 24.73 -0.91 2.47
CA SER A 146 25.59 -2.10 2.56
C SER A 146 25.71 -2.85 1.22
N LEU A 147 25.03 -2.34 0.19
CA LEU A 147 25.07 -2.82 -1.19
C LEU A 147 25.86 -1.84 -2.07
N PRO A 148 26.45 -2.30 -3.19
CA PRO A 148 27.09 -1.40 -4.13
C PRO A 148 26.14 -0.30 -4.61
N GLU A 149 26.61 0.95 -4.60
CA GLU A 149 25.82 2.15 -4.94
C GLU A 149 25.17 2.07 -6.31
N LYS A 150 25.76 1.34 -7.26
CA LYS A 150 25.18 1.14 -8.59
C LYS A 150 23.74 0.61 -8.56
N TYR A 151 23.37 -0.18 -7.53
CA TYR A 151 22.03 -0.74 -7.44
C TYR A 151 21.03 0.21 -6.77
N ALA A 152 21.51 1.30 -6.17
CA ALA A 152 20.68 2.31 -5.53
C ALA A 152 20.01 3.27 -6.53
N ASP A 153 20.55 3.38 -7.74
CA ASP A 153 20.07 4.28 -8.77
C ASP A 153 19.44 3.50 -9.94
N SER A 154 18.28 3.95 -10.38
CA SER A 154 17.51 3.30 -11.46
C SER A 154 18.17 3.37 -12.84
N GLU A 155 19.12 4.29 -13.06
CA GLU A 155 19.85 4.41 -14.33
C GLU A 155 21.10 3.55 -14.37
N THR A 156 21.71 3.32 -13.20
CA THR A 156 22.97 2.56 -13.09
C THR A 156 22.79 1.13 -12.64
N SER A 157 21.63 0.78 -12.04
CA SER A 157 21.39 -0.57 -11.51
C SER A 157 21.46 -1.67 -12.56
N GLY A 158 21.05 -1.37 -13.79
CA GLY A 158 20.94 -2.34 -14.88
C GLY A 158 19.87 -3.42 -14.64
N LEU A 159 19.09 -3.30 -13.56
CA LEU A 159 18.02 -4.25 -13.19
C LEU A 159 16.70 -3.81 -13.82
N THR A 160 16.01 -4.73 -14.46
CA THR A 160 14.71 -4.48 -15.08
C THR A 160 13.70 -5.57 -14.72
N ALA A 161 12.42 -5.22 -14.75
CA ALA A 161 11.31 -6.15 -14.58
C ALA A 161 10.17 -5.76 -15.54
N THR A 162 9.52 -6.75 -16.14
CA THR A 162 8.34 -6.52 -16.97
C THR A 162 7.18 -7.31 -16.37
N VAL A 163 6.25 -6.59 -15.74
CA VAL A 163 5.05 -7.17 -15.12
C VAL A 163 4.00 -7.37 -16.21
N VAL A 164 3.44 -8.56 -16.27
CA VAL A 164 2.37 -8.94 -17.20
C VAL A 164 1.11 -9.34 -16.45
N GLU A 165 -0.02 -9.33 -17.14
CA GLU A 165 -1.26 -9.87 -16.60
C GLU A 165 -1.11 -11.38 -16.34
N GLY A 166 -1.52 -11.84 -15.16
CA GLY A 166 -1.47 -13.24 -14.77
C GLY A 166 -0.88 -13.47 -13.37
N ASP A 167 -0.68 -14.73 -13.01
CA ASP A 167 -0.43 -15.15 -11.64
C ASP A 167 1.07 -15.27 -11.26
N SER A 168 2.00 -15.10 -12.19
CA SER A 168 3.40 -15.49 -11.97
C SER A 168 4.41 -14.44 -12.41
N ASN A 169 4.39 -13.27 -11.78
CA ASN A 169 5.46 -12.27 -11.95
C ASN A 169 6.52 -12.50 -10.86
N VAL A 170 7.53 -13.32 -11.17
CA VAL A 170 8.63 -13.64 -10.26
C VAL A 170 9.93 -13.10 -10.83
N PHE A 171 10.58 -12.19 -10.08
CA PHE A 171 11.85 -11.58 -10.49
C PHE A 171 12.91 -11.80 -9.42
N ASN A 172 13.94 -12.57 -9.75
CA ASN A 172 15.06 -12.83 -8.86
C ASN A 172 16.24 -11.95 -9.28
N PHE A 173 16.82 -11.22 -8.34
CA PHE A 173 17.94 -10.34 -8.57
C PHE A 173 19.20 -10.87 -7.88
N GLU A 174 20.16 -11.22 -8.69
CA GLU A 174 21.49 -11.65 -8.24
C GLU A 174 22.44 -10.46 -8.33
N LEU A 175 22.76 -9.86 -7.18
CA LEU A 175 23.66 -8.73 -7.08
C LEU A 175 25.10 -9.22 -6.91
N SER A 176 26.07 -8.40 -7.34
CA SER A 176 27.49 -8.66 -7.15
C SER A 176 28.17 -7.51 -6.44
N SER A 177 29.04 -7.80 -5.49
CA SER A 177 29.86 -6.83 -4.77
C SER A 177 30.98 -6.21 -5.62
N LYS A 178 31.19 -6.70 -6.84
CA LYS A 178 32.22 -6.22 -7.79
C LYS A 178 31.65 -5.18 -8.75
#